data_ba9558a4551b213698b8fe5c2d13ea86
#
_entry.id   ba9558a4551b213698b8fe5c2d13ea86
#
_cell.length_a   1.000
_cell.length_b   1.000
_cell.length_c   1.000
_cell.angle_alpha   90.00
_cell.angle_beta   90.00
_cell.angle_gamma   90.00
#
_symmetry.space_group_name_H-M   'P 1'
#
loop_
_entity.id
_entity.type
_entity.pdbx_description
1 polymer ?
#
loop_
_entity_poly.entity_id
_entity_poly.type
_entity_poly.pdbx_seq_one_letter_code
_entity_poly.pdbx_strand_id
1 'polypeptide(L)'
;MKLDFTRKNAIPKKYFIGIKSIKMQTFGWRLLDLDGFSLMTFWAQYGEFIKLALIFVAIIILLKFKIPLSGAIGIGAVLTVALYGIPVLDSLMIAGKSMISEATIMVLLNCYLITFLQRMMELRGHLDLAQRSLSRLFNSRRVNASIAPVFIGLLPSPGAIFIAGSMVDTACGDYISKEDKTFVASYFRHIPESFLPTYSSIILACQLTGVQMGAFVLGMVPMVACLMLLGYLFYLRKVPKETGEAASTDKLADLQSLCRSLWTIAVIILLIVVLNVPVYIATVGVIIVYFFTSRFTWQEIKLFFLSALEARIVINTFVVMIFKDLLTHTNVITALPGLFEALPIPSFLVFGLIFFVGTIVAGSTAIITLCLPMAFAAVSGAGMPLMVFLMSCTYAAMQISPTHLCLTLACEHFKTDFGALVKRTLPVIGIFYVILTGYYILLNLFF
;
A
#
# COMPACT_ATOMS: atom_id res chain seq x y z
N MET A 1 -34.41 -70.32 -3.05
CA MET A 1 -33.27 -70.04 -2.21
C MET A 1 -33.47 -68.62 -1.69
N LYS A 2 -34.05 -68.52 -0.49
CA LYS A 2 -34.36 -67.25 0.22
C LYS A 2 -33.09 -66.79 0.90
N LEU A 3 -32.72 -65.54 0.72
CA LEU A 3 -31.71 -64.86 1.56
C LEU A 3 -32.32 -63.62 2.18
N ASP A 4 -32.40 -63.66 3.45
CA ASP A 4 -32.91 -62.73 4.42
C ASP A 4 -31.95 -61.55 4.59
N PHE A 5 -32.44 -60.32 4.54
CA PHE A 5 -31.66 -59.11 4.82
C PHE A 5 -32.32 -58.35 5.97
N THR A 6 -32.04 -58.84 7.18
CA THR A 6 -32.22 -58.06 8.41
C THR A 6 -30.90 -57.89 9.11
N ARG A 7 -30.27 -56.72 8.96
CA ARG A 7 -29.37 -56.20 9.96
C ARG A 7 -29.44 -54.66 10.02
N LYS A 8 -30.11 -54.22 11.06
CA LYS A 8 -30.10 -52.84 11.54
C LYS A 8 -28.68 -52.48 11.94
N ASN A 9 -28.17 -51.38 11.35
CA ASN A 9 -27.06 -50.61 11.95
C ASN A 9 -27.60 -49.23 12.33
N ALA A 10 -27.65 -49.02 13.64
CA ALA A 10 -28.08 -47.80 14.27
C ALA A 10 -27.01 -46.71 14.06
N ILE A 11 -27.43 -45.60 13.50
CA ILE A 11 -26.69 -44.36 13.45
C ILE A 11 -26.89 -43.64 14.78
N PRO A 12 -25.82 -43.14 15.47
CA PRO A 12 -25.98 -42.47 16.77
C PRO A 12 -26.69 -41.10 16.56
N LYS A 13 -27.75 -40.94 17.34
CA LYS A 13 -28.44 -39.66 17.54
C LYS A 13 -27.51 -38.66 18.24
N LYS A 14 -26.91 -37.74 17.49
CA LYS A 14 -26.36 -36.51 18.03
C LYS A 14 -26.24 -35.51 16.88
N TYR A 15 -27.30 -34.78 16.60
CA TYR A 15 -27.42 -33.54 15.85
C TYR A 15 -28.86 -33.36 15.36
N PHE A 16 -29.78 -33.18 16.35
CA PHE A 16 -31.08 -32.59 16.10
C PHE A 16 -31.24 -31.47 17.14
N ILE A 17 -30.80 -30.27 16.80
CA ILE A 17 -31.22 -29.06 17.51
C ILE A 17 -32.29 -28.43 16.65
N GLY A 18 -33.47 -28.37 17.23
CA GLY A 18 -34.73 -28.06 16.59
C GLY A 18 -34.85 -26.65 16.06
N ILE A 19 -35.39 -26.57 14.88
CA ILE A 19 -36.06 -25.36 14.36
C ILE A 19 -37.34 -25.18 15.18
N LYS A 20 -37.35 -24.26 16.14
CA LYS A 20 -38.56 -23.77 16.79
C LYS A 20 -38.98 -22.46 16.14
N SER A 21 -40.20 -22.51 15.57
CA SER A 21 -41.02 -21.44 15.04
C SER A 21 -40.67 -20.02 15.49
N ILE A 22 -40.40 -19.16 14.52
CA ILE A 22 -40.34 -17.70 14.67
C ILE A 22 -41.80 -17.22 14.81
N LYS A 23 -42.23 -16.91 16.04
CA LYS A 23 -43.39 -16.06 16.30
C LYS A 23 -42.93 -14.61 16.25
N MET A 24 -43.43 -13.87 15.25
CA MET A 24 -43.40 -12.42 15.23
C MET A 24 -44.08 -11.88 16.49
N GLN A 25 -43.33 -11.26 17.37
CA GLN A 25 -43.90 -10.43 18.45
C GLN A 25 -43.23 -9.06 18.40
N THR A 26 -44.04 -8.11 18.10
CA THR A 26 -44.03 -6.67 18.40
C THR A 26 -42.80 -6.06 19.06
N PHE A 27 -42.26 -5.06 18.42
CA PHE A 27 -41.29 -4.10 18.87
C PHE A 27 -41.73 -3.46 20.19
N GLY A 28 -41.26 -3.99 21.30
CA GLY A 28 -41.35 -3.38 22.62
C GLY A 28 -39.96 -3.34 23.23
N TRP A 29 -39.53 -2.16 23.59
CA TRP A 29 -38.27 -1.93 24.33
C TRP A 29 -38.30 -2.77 25.60
N ARG A 30 -37.66 -3.94 25.63
CA ARG A 30 -37.23 -4.59 26.85
C ARG A 30 -35.76 -4.28 27.03
N LEU A 31 -35.48 -3.45 28.00
CA LEU A 31 -34.22 -3.32 28.68
C LEU A 31 -33.72 -4.72 29.05
N LEU A 32 -32.56 -5.10 28.53
CA LEU A 32 -31.54 -5.99 29.08
C LEU A 32 -32.07 -7.10 30.02
N ASP A 33 -32.48 -8.22 29.44
CA ASP A 33 -32.44 -9.51 30.16
C ASP A 33 -30.96 -9.90 30.28
N LEU A 34 -30.35 -9.54 31.41
CA LEU A 34 -28.95 -9.86 31.77
C LEU A 34 -28.77 -11.29 32.31
N ASP A 35 -29.80 -12.12 32.25
CA ASP A 35 -29.82 -13.44 32.93
C ASP A 35 -29.17 -14.60 32.15
N GLY A 36 -28.45 -14.33 31.10
CA GLY A 36 -27.69 -15.37 30.34
C GLY A 36 -26.31 -14.94 29.86
N PHE A 37 -25.96 -13.67 30.02
CA PHE A 37 -24.70 -13.11 29.50
C PHE A 37 -23.67 -13.01 30.64
N SER A 38 -23.02 -14.14 30.95
CA SER A 38 -21.90 -14.12 31.89
C SER A 38 -20.76 -13.30 31.32
N LEU A 39 -20.24 -12.32 32.08
CA LEU A 39 -19.04 -11.56 31.75
C LEU A 39 -17.87 -12.50 31.41
N MET A 40 -17.85 -13.69 32.01
CA MET A 40 -16.87 -14.75 31.73
C MET A 40 -17.03 -15.32 30.30
N THR A 41 -18.26 -15.57 29.83
CA THR A 41 -18.50 -16.09 28.48
C THR A 41 -18.16 -15.04 27.40
N PHE A 42 -18.49 -13.78 27.65
CA PHE A 42 -18.09 -12.67 26.78
C PHE A 42 -16.58 -12.56 26.70
N TRP A 43 -15.87 -12.57 27.83
CA TRP A 43 -14.41 -12.47 27.84
C TRP A 43 -13.73 -13.69 27.21
N ALA A 44 -14.28 -14.89 27.44
CA ALA A 44 -13.78 -16.11 26.79
C ALA A 44 -13.95 -16.08 25.27
N GLN A 45 -15.01 -15.44 24.76
CA GLN A 45 -15.31 -15.40 23.35
C GLN A 45 -14.58 -14.23 22.63
N TYR A 46 -14.51 -13.05 23.27
CA TYR A 46 -14.02 -11.82 22.62
C TYR A 46 -12.73 -11.27 23.24
N GLY A 47 -12.25 -11.81 24.35
CA GLY A 47 -11.12 -11.26 25.11
C GLY A 47 -9.85 -11.12 24.28
N GLU A 48 -9.54 -12.11 23.43
CA GLU A 48 -8.36 -12.08 22.57
C GLU A 48 -8.45 -10.96 21.51
N PHE A 49 -9.65 -10.71 20.98
CA PHE A 49 -9.88 -9.62 20.04
C PHE A 49 -9.85 -8.26 20.71
N ILE A 50 -10.34 -8.16 21.95
CA ILE A 50 -10.27 -6.92 22.73
C ILE A 50 -8.81 -6.56 23.02
N LYS A 51 -7.98 -7.53 23.42
CA LYS A 51 -6.54 -7.33 23.60
C LYS A 51 -5.89 -6.81 22.30
N LEU A 52 -6.18 -7.48 21.17
CA LEU A 52 -5.69 -7.08 19.86
C LEU A 52 -6.12 -5.64 19.52
N ALA A 53 -7.40 -5.32 19.67
CA ALA A 53 -7.94 -3.99 19.42
C ALA A 53 -7.27 -2.92 20.30
N LEU A 54 -7.04 -3.19 21.58
CA LEU A 54 -6.33 -2.29 22.50
C LEU A 54 -4.90 -2.01 22.04
N ILE A 55 -4.16 -3.03 21.58
CA ILE A 55 -2.81 -2.88 21.05
C ILE A 55 -2.84 -1.94 19.82
N PHE A 56 -3.76 -2.16 18.87
CA PHE A 56 -3.87 -1.35 17.68
C PHE A 56 -4.28 0.09 17.98
N VAL A 57 -5.25 0.29 18.87
CA VAL A 57 -5.66 1.62 19.32
C VAL A 57 -4.50 2.34 19.99
N ALA A 58 -3.73 1.66 20.83
CA ALA A 58 -2.53 2.25 21.45
C ALA A 58 -1.50 2.69 20.40
N ILE A 59 -1.20 1.83 19.40
CA ILE A 59 -0.28 2.17 18.31
C ILE A 59 -0.80 3.40 17.53
N ILE A 60 -2.09 3.44 17.17
CA ILE A 60 -2.70 4.55 16.44
C ILE A 60 -2.62 5.85 17.25
N ILE A 61 -2.89 5.80 18.55
CA ILE A 61 -2.76 6.95 19.47
C ILE A 61 -1.32 7.45 19.50
N LEU A 62 -0.33 6.57 19.63
CA LEU A 62 1.07 6.92 19.64
C LEU A 62 1.51 7.60 18.33
N LEU A 63 1.03 7.08 17.19
CA LEU A 63 1.29 7.69 15.87
C LEU A 63 0.64 9.09 15.75
N LYS A 64 -0.55 9.28 16.32
CA LYS A 64 -1.21 10.60 16.38
C LYS A 64 -0.38 11.61 17.19
N PHE A 65 0.31 11.17 18.23
CA PHE A 65 1.26 11.98 18.99
C PHE A 65 2.63 12.14 18.30
N LYS A 66 2.74 11.82 17.00
CA LYS A 66 3.96 11.94 16.18
C LYS A 66 5.14 11.10 16.66
N ILE A 67 4.89 10.05 17.45
CA ILE A 67 5.91 9.06 17.77
C ILE A 67 6.31 8.34 16.50
N PRO A 68 7.61 8.13 16.22
CA PRO A 68 8.07 7.40 15.04
C PRO A 68 7.44 6.01 14.95
N LEU A 69 7.19 5.52 13.72
CA LEU A 69 6.55 4.23 13.46
C LEU A 69 7.18 3.07 14.25
N SER A 70 8.52 2.99 14.25
CA SER A 70 9.25 1.98 15.01
C SER A 70 8.98 2.06 16.52
N GLY A 71 8.89 3.26 17.08
CA GLY A 71 8.58 3.46 18.49
C GLY A 71 7.15 3.02 18.83
N ALA A 72 6.17 3.44 18.01
CA ALA A 72 4.76 3.08 18.21
C ALA A 72 4.54 1.56 18.10
N ILE A 73 5.10 0.92 17.08
CA ILE A 73 4.99 -0.54 16.89
C ILE A 73 5.82 -1.29 17.95
N GLY A 74 6.98 -0.76 18.35
CA GLY A 74 7.79 -1.34 19.43
C GLY A 74 7.02 -1.39 20.77
N ILE A 75 6.31 -0.31 21.12
CA ILE A 75 5.41 -0.30 22.28
C ILE A 75 4.27 -1.28 22.07
N GLY A 76 3.68 -1.37 20.87
CA GLY A 76 2.69 -2.38 20.52
C GLY A 76 3.19 -3.82 20.72
N ALA A 77 4.45 -4.10 20.35
CA ALA A 77 5.09 -5.38 20.57
C ALA A 77 5.22 -5.71 22.08
N VAL A 78 5.65 -4.74 22.88
CA VAL A 78 5.71 -4.90 24.35
C VAL A 78 4.32 -5.13 24.94
N LEU A 79 3.30 -4.39 24.50
CA LEU A 79 1.92 -4.59 24.92
C LEU A 79 1.41 -5.99 24.52
N THR A 80 1.80 -6.49 23.33
CA THR A 80 1.45 -7.86 22.90
C THR A 80 2.02 -8.88 23.87
N VAL A 81 3.31 -8.78 24.21
CA VAL A 81 3.95 -9.66 25.19
C VAL A 81 3.23 -9.62 26.53
N ALA A 82 2.89 -8.43 27.03
CA ALA A 82 2.25 -8.24 28.31
C ALA A 82 0.79 -8.76 28.34
N LEU A 83 -0.02 -8.40 27.34
CA LEU A 83 -1.46 -8.74 27.33
C LEU A 83 -1.73 -10.21 27.01
N TYR A 84 -0.87 -10.85 26.23
CA TYR A 84 -0.96 -12.27 25.89
C TYR A 84 -0.15 -13.17 26.83
N GLY A 85 0.59 -12.57 27.78
CA GLY A 85 1.37 -13.33 28.77
C GLY A 85 2.50 -14.14 28.18
N ILE A 86 3.13 -13.66 27.09
CA ILE A 86 4.24 -14.36 26.45
C ILE A 86 5.46 -14.28 27.40
N PRO A 87 6.11 -15.39 27.74
CA PRO A 87 7.32 -15.37 28.56
C PRO A 87 8.39 -14.46 27.94
N VAL A 88 9.10 -13.69 28.76
CA VAL A 88 10.13 -12.75 28.30
C VAL A 88 11.19 -13.45 27.46
N LEU A 89 11.63 -14.65 27.88
CA LEU A 89 12.64 -15.42 27.15
C LEU A 89 12.12 -15.83 25.77
N ASP A 90 10.87 -16.28 25.68
CA ASP A 90 10.24 -16.66 24.39
C ASP A 90 10.10 -15.44 23.49
N SER A 91 9.69 -14.29 24.02
CA SER A 91 9.59 -13.05 23.25
C SER A 91 10.95 -12.59 22.69
N LEU A 92 12.02 -12.73 23.45
CA LEU A 92 13.38 -12.43 22.99
C LEU A 92 13.86 -13.43 21.92
N MET A 93 13.53 -14.71 22.08
CA MET A 93 13.85 -15.73 21.06
C MET A 93 13.07 -15.48 19.76
N ILE A 94 11.78 -15.13 19.85
CA ILE A 94 10.97 -14.75 18.67
C ILE A 94 11.59 -13.53 17.99
N ALA A 95 11.92 -12.48 18.76
CA ALA A 95 12.55 -11.28 18.22
C ALA A 95 13.87 -11.59 17.51
N GLY A 96 14.75 -12.37 18.14
CA GLY A 96 16.03 -12.78 17.54
C GLY A 96 15.85 -13.58 16.25
N LYS A 97 14.96 -14.57 16.21
CA LYS A 97 14.64 -15.33 15.01
C LYS A 97 14.04 -14.47 13.92
N SER A 98 13.13 -13.55 14.27
CA SER A 98 12.52 -12.62 13.32
C SER A 98 13.55 -11.73 12.63
N MET A 99 14.52 -11.20 13.37
CA MET A 99 15.55 -10.32 12.83
C MET A 99 16.43 -11.00 11.77
N ILE A 100 16.72 -12.28 11.95
CA ILE A 100 17.57 -13.07 11.03
C ILE A 100 16.75 -13.93 10.06
N SER A 101 15.42 -13.79 10.07
CA SER A 101 14.57 -14.55 9.14
C SER A 101 14.83 -14.15 7.70
N GLU A 102 14.71 -15.12 6.78
CA GLU A 102 14.84 -14.86 5.34
C GLU A 102 13.92 -13.73 4.90
N ALA A 103 12.67 -13.72 5.40
CA ALA A 103 11.68 -12.67 5.10
C ALA A 103 12.20 -11.27 5.45
N THR A 104 12.76 -11.09 6.65
CA THR A 104 13.31 -9.81 7.11
C THR A 104 14.53 -9.40 6.29
N ILE A 105 15.44 -10.33 6.05
CA ILE A 105 16.65 -10.06 5.27
C ILE A 105 16.28 -9.66 3.83
N MET A 106 15.31 -10.35 3.20
CA MET A 106 14.87 -10.01 1.83
C MET A 106 14.23 -8.64 1.73
N VAL A 107 13.42 -8.22 2.71
CA VAL A 107 12.87 -6.84 2.74
C VAL A 107 14.00 -5.82 2.83
N LEU A 108 14.93 -6.02 3.76
CA LEU A 108 16.07 -5.09 3.96
C LEU A 108 16.95 -5.01 2.70
N LEU A 109 17.26 -6.17 2.11
CA LEU A 109 18.08 -6.24 0.89
C LEU A 109 17.40 -5.52 -0.28
N ASN A 110 16.12 -5.77 -0.50
CA ASN A 110 15.36 -5.10 -1.55
C ASN A 110 15.34 -3.58 -1.35
N CYS A 111 15.01 -3.10 -0.16
CA CYS A 111 14.99 -1.67 0.14
C CYS A 111 16.37 -1.03 -0.04
N TYR A 112 17.42 -1.69 0.45
CA TYR A 112 18.80 -1.21 0.32
C TYR A 112 19.22 -1.08 -1.15
N LEU A 113 19.03 -2.15 -1.95
CA LEU A 113 19.44 -2.17 -3.35
C LEU A 113 18.70 -1.13 -4.20
N ILE A 114 17.41 -0.93 -3.94
CA ILE A 114 16.61 0.08 -4.64
C ILE A 114 17.09 1.49 -4.28
N THR A 115 17.32 1.76 -2.99
CA THR A 115 17.86 3.06 -2.56
C THR A 115 19.24 3.31 -3.15
N PHE A 116 20.08 2.27 -3.21
CA PHE A 116 21.39 2.34 -3.84
C PHE A 116 21.30 2.72 -5.31
N LEU A 117 20.45 2.04 -6.09
CA LEU A 117 20.21 2.35 -7.49
C LEU A 117 19.71 3.77 -7.68
N GLN A 118 18.80 4.23 -6.82
CA GLN A 118 18.30 5.62 -6.87
C GLN A 118 19.42 6.64 -6.69
N ARG A 119 20.33 6.41 -5.72
CA ARG A 119 21.50 7.30 -5.54
C ARG A 119 22.39 7.35 -6.79
N MET A 120 22.58 6.21 -7.44
CA MET A 120 23.32 6.16 -8.72
C MET A 120 22.60 6.99 -9.80
N MET A 121 21.28 6.89 -9.93
CA MET A 121 20.49 7.65 -10.92
C MET A 121 20.50 9.16 -10.63
N GLU A 122 20.39 9.55 -9.35
CA GLU A 122 20.46 10.94 -8.90
C GLU A 122 21.83 11.56 -9.26
N LEU A 123 22.93 10.88 -8.98
CA LEU A 123 24.29 11.39 -9.30
C LEU A 123 24.50 11.62 -10.79
N ARG A 124 23.90 10.80 -11.64
CA ARG A 124 24.01 10.97 -13.11
C ARG A 124 22.97 11.93 -13.68
N GLY A 125 22.14 12.56 -12.85
CA GLY A 125 21.12 13.52 -13.30
C GLY A 125 20.07 12.90 -14.24
N HIS A 126 19.88 11.56 -14.15
CA HIS A 126 18.95 10.84 -15.04
C HIS A 126 17.51 11.32 -14.90
N LEU A 127 17.16 11.81 -13.75
CA LEU A 127 15.81 12.28 -13.44
C LEU A 127 15.51 13.63 -14.09
N ASP A 128 16.46 14.55 -14.03
CA ASP A 128 16.37 15.83 -14.72
C ASP A 128 16.36 15.63 -16.23
N LEU A 129 17.16 14.67 -16.71
CA LEU A 129 17.19 14.31 -18.14
C LEU A 129 15.83 13.73 -18.59
N ALA A 130 15.24 12.81 -17.82
CA ALA A 130 13.92 12.26 -18.11
C ALA A 130 12.85 13.35 -18.20
N GLN A 131 12.83 14.27 -17.22
CA GLN A 131 11.90 15.38 -17.17
C GLN A 131 12.00 16.27 -18.43
N ARG A 132 13.21 16.72 -18.77
CA ARG A 132 13.43 17.60 -19.93
C ARG A 132 13.04 16.91 -21.24
N SER A 133 13.46 15.66 -21.42
CA SER A 133 13.15 14.88 -22.61
C SER A 133 11.65 14.66 -22.78
N LEU A 134 10.94 14.36 -21.68
CA LEU A 134 9.50 14.13 -21.68
C LEU A 134 8.73 15.39 -22.11
N SER A 135 9.09 16.55 -21.52
CA SER A 135 8.44 17.84 -21.83
C SER A 135 8.60 18.24 -23.29
N ARG A 136 9.76 17.93 -23.90
CA ARG A 136 10.04 18.21 -25.31
C ARG A 136 9.35 17.21 -26.26
N LEU A 137 9.33 15.93 -25.88
CA LEU A 137 8.81 14.85 -26.71
C LEU A 137 7.32 15.01 -27.01
N PHE A 138 6.53 15.35 -26.00
CA PHE A 138 5.07 15.33 -26.13
C PHE A 138 4.45 16.66 -26.57
N ASN A 139 5.14 17.76 -26.52
CA ASN A 139 4.63 19.11 -26.89
C ASN A 139 3.11 19.27 -26.63
N SER A 140 2.67 18.84 -25.47
CA SER A 140 1.26 18.82 -25.06
C SER A 140 1.12 19.21 -23.59
N ARG A 141 0.39 20.30 -23.32
CA ARG A 141 0.13 20.77 -21.95
C ARG A 141 -0.47 19.67 -21.08
N ARG A 142 -1.43 18.91 -21.62
CA ARG A 142 -2.11 17.83 -20.87
C ARG A 142 -1.15 16.71 -20.49
N VAL A 143 -0.27 16.31 -21.39
CA VAL A 143 0.74 15.29 -21.16
C VAL A 143 1.78 15.79 -20.16
N ASN A 144 2.25 17.03 -20.33
CA ASN A 144 3.22 17.61 -19.41
C ASN A 144 2.64 17.79 -17.98
N ALA A 145 1.33 18.06 -17.86
CA ALA A 145 0.67 18.16 -16.56
C ALA A 145 0.32 16.81 -15.91
N SER A 146 0.30 15.70 -16.66
CA SER A 146 -0.02 14.36 -16.14
C SER A 146 1.16 13.40 -16.14
N ILE A 147 1.67 13.09 -17.33
CA ILE A 147 2.70 12.06 -17.49
C ILE A 147 4.02 12.49 -16.84
N ALA A 148 4.41 13.76 -16.96
CA ALA A 148 5.65 14.23 -16.35
C ALA A 148 5.63 14.12 -14.80
N PRO A 149 4.59 14.54 -14.07
CA PRO A 149 4.47 14.25 -12.63
C PRO A 149 4.50 12.75 -12.29
N VAL A 150 3.89 11.88 -13.11
CA VAL A 150 3.99 10.41 -12.92
C VAL A 150 5.45 9.97 -12.99
N PHE A 151 6.22 10.44 -13.96
CA PHE A 151 7.66 10.09 -14.05
C PHE A 151 8.47 10.65 -12.88
N ILE A 152 8.15 11.86 -12.41
CA ILE A 152 8.75 12.40 -11.17
C ILE A 152 8.38 11.56 -9.96
N GLY A 153 7.18 10.98 -9.95
CA GLY A 153 6.73 10.02 -8.92
C GLY A 153 7.49 8.70 -8.90
N LEU A 154 8.28 8.36 -9.92
CA LEU A 154 9.21 7.21 -9.84
C LEU A 154 10.30 7.43 -8.78
N LEU A 155 10.45 8.67 -8.30
CA LEU A 155 11.37 9.05 -7.24
C LEU A 155 10.65 9.10 -5.90
N PRO A 156 10.99 8.27 -4.94
CA PRO A 156 10.45 8.35 -3.59
C PRO A 156 11.11 9.47 -2.77
N SER A 157 11.06 10.70 -3.28
CA SER A 157 11.58 11.89 -2.59
C SER A 157 10.47 12.91 -2.35
N PRO A 158 10.30 13.41 -1.10
CA PRO A 158 9.33 14.49 -0.82
C PRO A 158 9.59 15.76 -1.64
N GLY A 159 10.85 16.09 -1.92
CA GLY A 159 11.23 17.25 -2.73
C GLY A 159 10.78 17.17 -4.18
N ALA A 160 10.53 15.99 -4.70
CA ALA A 160 10.03 15.77 -6.06
C ALA A 160 8.68 16.45 -6.32
N ILE A 161 7.89 16.77 -5.29
CA ILE A 161 6.62 17.49 -5.44
C ILE A 161 6.80 18.92 -5.93
N PHE A 162 7.88 19.61 -5.55
CA PHE A 162 8.17 20.96 -6.04
C PHE A 162 8.48 20.96 -7.55
N ILE A 163 9.20 19.92 -8.02
CA ILE A 163 9.48 19.74 -9.46
C ILE A 163 8.18 19.48 -10.21
N ALA A 164 7.37 18.53 -9.74
CA ALA A 164 6.06 18.22 -10.32
C ALA A 164 5.14 19.46 -10.31
N GLY A 165 5.15 20.23 -9.23
CA GLY A 165 4.38 21.47 -9.08
C GLY A 165 4.76 22.51 -10.12
N SER A 166 6.06 22.78 -10.28
CA SER A 166 6.57 23.72 -11.29
C SER A 166 6.20 23.31 -12.71
N MET A 167 6.27 22.01 -13.03
CA MET A 167 5.88 21.49 -14.34
C MET A 167 4.38 21.67 -14.61
N VAL A 168 3.55 21.37 -13.61
CA VAL A 168 2.10 21.55 -13.70
C VAL A 168 1.73 23.03 -13.82
N ASP A 169 2.40 23.89 -13.07
CA ASP A 169 2.16 25.35 -13.14
C ASP A 169 2.45 25.89 -14.54
N THR A 170 3.59 25.54 -15.10
CA THR A 170 3.97 25.92 -16.47
C THR A 170 3.01 25.32 -17.52
N ALA A 171 2.68 24.03 -17.39
CA ALA A 171 1.84 23.36 -18.37
C ALA A 171 0.38 23.82 -18.32
N CYS A 172 -0.15 24.06 -17.14
CA CYS A 172 -1.56 24.46 -16.96
C CYS A 172 -1.80 25.98 -17.11
N GLY A 173 -0.76 26.82 -16.89
CA GLY A 173 -0.93 28.28 -16.98
C GLY A 173 -2.16 28.76 -16.19
N ASP A 174 -2.93 29.67 -16.75
CA ASP A 174 -4.15 30.21 -16.13
C ASP A 174 -5.44 29.49 -16.54
N TYR A 175 -5.33 28.32 -17.19
CA TYR A 175 -6.50 27.55 -17.67
C TYR A 175 -7.27 26.85 -16.56
N ILE A 176 -6.65 26.58 -15.42
CA ILE A 176 -7.26 25.99 -14.22
C ILE A 176 -6.81 26.72 -12.97
N SER A 177 -7.61 26.63 -11.90
CA SER A 177 -7.33 27.30 -10.62
C SER A 177 -6.08 26.75 -9.94
N LYS A 178 -5.55 27.48 -8.97
CA LYS A 178 -4.41 27.04 -8.16
C LYS A 178 -4.72 25.76 -7.39
N GLU A 179 -5.94 25.62 -6.90
CA GLU A 179 -6.42 24.41 -6.22
C GLU A 179 -6.48 23.22 -7.16
N ASP A 180 -6.91 23.43 -8.41
CA ASP A 180 -6.91 22.38 -9.43
C ASP A 180 -5.48 21.98 -9.82
N LYS A 181 -4.54 22.96 -9.93
CA LYS A 181 -3.12 22.68 -10.13
C LYS A 181 -2.50 21.90 -8.97
N THR A 182 -2.84 22.26 -7.73
CA THR A 182 -2.40 21.53 -6.52
C THR A 182 -2.83 20.08 -6.58
N PHE A 183 -4.11 19.84 -6.94
CA PHE A 183 -4.62 18.48 -7.16
C PHE A 183 -3.84 17.77 -8.25
N VAL A 184 -3.70 18.35 -9.44
CA VAL A 184 -3.03 17.73 -10.60
C VAL A 184 -1.60 17.33 -10.25
N ALA A 185 -0.82 18.24 -9.67
CA ALA A 185 0.57 17.98 -9.31
C ALA A 185 0.70 16.86 -8.27
N SER A 186 -0.10 16.93 -7.22
CA SER A 186 -0.10 15.92 -6.15
C SER A 186 -0.62 14.57 -6.64
N TYR A 187 -1.78 14.56 -7.31
CA TYR A 187 -2.47 13.35 -7.70
C TYR A 187 -1.64 12.48 -8.68
N PHE A 188 -1.19 13.07 -9.80
CA PHE A 188 -0.46 12.32 -10.80
C PHE A 188 0.92 11.87 -10.32
N ARG A 189 1.60 12.71 -9.53
CA ARG A 189 2.91 12.34 -8.98
C ARG A 189 2.84 11.13 -8.06
N HIS A 190 1.73 10.92 -7.38
CA HIS A 190 1.59 9.80 -6.45
C HIS A 190 1.07 8.50 -7.09
N ILE A 191 0.62 8.50 -8.35
CA ILE A 191 0.14 7.27 -9.01
C ILE A 191 1.18 6.14 -8.95
N PRO A 192 2.49 6.36 -9.20
CA PRO A 192 3.50 5.30 -9.10
C PRO A 192 3.61 4.66 -7.71
N GLU A 193 3.28 5.39 -6.65
CA GLU A 193 3.29 4.86 -5.28
C GLU A 193 2.25 3.74 -5.05
N SER A 194 1.26 3.64 -5.94
CA SER A 194 0.24 2.60 -5.84
C SER A 194 0.69 1.23 -6.36
N PHE A 195 1.68 1.16 -7.26
CA PHE A 195 2.00 -0.08 -7.97
C PHE A 195 3.50 -0.35 -8.18
N LEU A 196 4.36 0.67 -8.06
CA LEU A 196 5.75 0.53 -8.47
C LEU A 196 6.54 -0.33 -7.48
N PRO A 197 7.22 -1.41 -7.94
CA PRO A 197 7.93 -2.35 -7.07
C PRO A 197 9.17 -1.77 -6.37
N THR A 198 9.48 -0.50 -6.61
CA THR A 198 10.58 0.22 -5.95
C THR A 198 10.14 0.92 -4.65
N TYR A 199 8.86 0.96 -4.35
CA TYR A 199 8.37 1.52 -3.09
C TYR A 199 8.43 0.49 -1.96
N SER A 200 9.04 0.87 -0.84
CA SER A 200 9.22 -0.01 0.32
C SER A 200 7.91 -0.56 0.90
N SER A 201 6.83 0.22 0.83
CA SER A 201 5.50 -0.21 1.26
C SER A 201 4.95 -1.37 0.42
N ILE A 202 5.22 -1.39 -0.89
CA ILE A 202 4.80 -2.45 -1.80
C ILE A 202 5.65 -3.71 -1.60
N ILE A 203 6.97 -3.55 -1.45
CA ILE A 203 7.88 -4.66 -1.13
C ILE A 203 7.44 -5.33 0.18
N LEU A 204 7.18 -4.52 1.21
CA LEU A 204 6.73 -5.01 2.51
C LEU A 204 5.36 -5.72 2.39
N ALA A 205 4.42 -5.15 1.64
CA ALA A 205 3.10 -5.75 1.44
C ALA A 205 3.19 -7.12 0.76
N CYS A 206 3.98 -7.25 -0.31
CA CYS A 206 4.23 -8.54 -0.97
C CYS A 206 4.86 -9.56 -0.01
N GLN A 207 5.83 -9.13 0.81
CA GLN A 207 6.50 -10.02 1.76
C GLN A 207 5.55 -10.47 2.89
N LEU A 208 4.68 -9.57 3.37
CA LEU A 208 3.72 -9.89 4.43
C LEU A 208 2.61 -10.84 3.95
N THR A 209 2.26 -10.81 2.67
CA THR A 209 1.12 -11.57 2.10
C THR A 209 1.54 -12.80 1.31
N GLY A 210 2.80 -12.88 0.88
CA GLY A 210 3.26 -13.91 -0.06
C GLY A 210 2.80 -13.71 -1.50
N VAL A 211 2.10 -12.61 -1.81
CA VAL A 211 1.67 -12.29 -3.18
C VAL A 211 2.88 -11.96 -4.05
N GLN A 212 2.96 -12.60 -5.21
CA GLN A 212 4.04 -12.34 -6.16
C GLN A 212 3.97 -10.90 -6.68
N MET A 213 5.11 -10.22 -6.66
CA MET A 213 5.22 -8.82 -7.08
C MET A 213 4.70 -8.58 -8.50
N GLY A 214 5.05 -9.47 -9.44
CA GLY A 214 4.59 -9.39 -10.84
C GLY A 214 3.08 -9.48 -10.96
N ALA A 215 2.44 -10.41 -10.24
CA ALA A 215 0.99 -10.56 -10.23
C ALA A 215 0.31 -9.32 -9.66
N PHE A 216 0.84 -8.75 -8.57
CA PHE A 216 0.32 -7.51 -8.00
C PHE A 216 0.40 -6.34 -8.98
N VAL A 217 1.58 -6.11 -9.60
CA VAL A 217 1.77 -5.01 -10.57
C VAL A 217 0.83 -5.15 -11.74
N LEU A 218 0.66 -6.34 -12.30
CA LEU A 218 -0.30 -6.61 -13.39
C LEU A 218 -1.74 -6.37 -12.94
N GLY A 219 -2.11 -6.81 -11.75
CA GLY A 219 -3.43 -6.56 -11.17
C GLY A 219 -3.73 -5.07 -10.95
N MET A 220 -2.69 -4.25 -10.72
CA MET A 220 -2.83 -2.81 -10.56
C MET A 220 -2.97 -2.04 -11.88
N VAL A 221 -2.60 -2.61 -13.04
CA VAL A 221 -2.64 -1.91 -14.34
C VAL A 221 -4.01 -1.28 -14.65
N PRO A 222 -5.16 -1.98 -14.51
CA PRO A 222 -6.47 -1.38 -14.75
C PRO A 222 -6.79 -0.25 -13.76
N MET A 223 -6.34 -0.34 -12.51
CA MET A 223 -6.55 0.70 -11.50
C MET A 223 -5.69 1.93 -11.80
N VAL A 224 -4.46 1.76 -12.23
CA VAL A 224 -3.59 2.86 -12.70
C VAL A 224 -4.21 3.56 -13.90
N ALA A 225 -4.70 2.80 -14.89
CA ALA A 225 -5.41 3.38 -16.04
C ALA A 225 -6.68 4.15 -15.61
N CYS A 226 -7.42 3.62 -14.67
CA CYS A 226 -8.58 4.30 -14.06
C CYS A 226 -8.17 5.62 -13.39
N LEU A 227 -7.12 5.62 -12.56
CA LEU A 227 -6.61 6.82 -11.91
C LEU A 227 -6.20 7.88 -12.93
N MET A 228 -5.44 7.49 -13.95
CA MET A 228 -5.03 8.39 -15.04
C MET A 228 -6.25 9.00 -15.75
N LEU A 229 -7.26 8.17 -16.07
CA LEU A 229 -8.48 8.60 -16.74
C LEU A 229 -9.31 9.56 -15.86
N LEU A 230 -9.49 9.24 -14.58
CA LEU A 230 -10.25 10.09 -13.67
C LEU A 230 -9.59 11.46 -13.49
N GLY A 231 -8.28 11.53 -13.26
CA GLY A 231 -7.55 12.79 -13.17
C GLY A 231 -7.66 13.63 -14.46
N TYR A 232 -7.60 12.97 -15.62
CA TYR A 232 -7.80 13.61 -16.91
C TYR A 232 -9.22 14.17 -17.06
N LEU A 233 -10.26 13.36 -16.79
CA LEU A 233 -11.66 13.73 -17.00
C LEU A 233 -12.10 14.89 -16.10
N PHE A 234 -11.64 14.90 -14.84
CA PHE A 234 -12.08 15.93 -13.89
C PHE A 234 -11.36 17.27 -14.09
N TYR A 235 -10.07 17.25 -14.43
CA TYR A 235 -9.24 18.46 -14.43
C TYR A 235 -8.54 18.74 -15.73
N LEU A 236 -7.82 17.79 -16.31
CA LEU A 236 -6.95 18.06 -17.45
C LEU A 236 -7.68 18.28 -18.77
N ARG A 237 -8.90 17.79 -18.93
CA ARG A 237 -9.69 18.07 -20.13
C ARG A 237 -9.98 19.56 -20.34
N LYS A 238 -9.94 20.35 -19.25
CA LYS A 238 -10.15 21.82 -19.28
C LYS A 238 -8.91 22.56 -19.81
N VAL A 239 -7.72 21.95 -19.74
CA VAL A 239 -6.48 22.52 -20.22
C VAL A 239 -6.38 22.31 -21.74
N PRO A 240 -6.00 23.31 -22.56
CA PRO A 240 -5.79 23.11 -23.99
C PRO A 240 -4.67 22.09 -24.24
N LYS A 241 -4.71 21.45 -25.40
CA LYS A 241 -3.70 20.45 -25.74
C LYS A 241 -2.39 21.11 -26.18
N GLU A 242 -2.48 22.20 -26.95
CA GLU A 242 -1.34 22.86 -27.56
C GLU A 242 -0.55 23.68 -26.54
N THR A 243 0.77 23.60 -26.61
CA THR A 243 1.67 24.36 -25.74
C THR A 243 1.87 25.82 -26.23
N GLY A 244 1.63 26.09 -27.50
CA GLY A 244 1.98 27.37 -28.11
C GLY A 244 3.49 27.51 -28.40
N GLU A 245 4.30 26.54 -28.03
CA GLU A 245 5.73 26.49 -28.30
C GLU A 245 6.03 25.62 -29.53
N ALA A 246 7.15 25.86 -30.20
CA ALA A 246 7.58 25.01 -31.30
C ALA A 246 7.87 23.59 -30.79
N ALA A 247 7.34 22.60 -31.49
CA ALA A 247 7.65 21.21 -31.18
C ALA A 247 9.15 20.96 -31.30
N SER A 248 9.69 20.02 -30.50
CA SER A 248 11.08 19.61 -30.67
C SER A 248 11.37 19.22 -32.10
N THR A 249 12.46 19.76 -32.62
CA THR A 249 12.94 19.48 -33.99
C THR A 249 13.55 18.08 -34.11
N ASP A 250 13.98 17.50 -32.97
CA ASP A 250 14.59 16.16 -32.90
C ASP A 250 13.93 15.27 -31.86
N LYS A 251 12.73 14.77 -32.17
CA LYS A 251 11.97 13.86 -31.31
C LYS A 251 12.71 12.53 -31.05
N LEU A 252 13.58 12.11 -31.99
CA LEU A 252 14.34 10.88 -31.82
C LEU A 252 15.41 11.03 -30.74
N ALA A 253 16.11 12.14 -30.69
CA ALA A 253 17.09 12.46 -29.67
C ALA A 253 16.43 12.60 -28.29
N ASP A 254 15.25 13.22 -28.19
CA ASP A 254 14.49 13.31 -26.96
C ASP A 254 14.01 11.92 -26.47
N LEU A 255 13.55 11.05 -27.37
CA LEU A 255 13.18 9.67 -27.06
C LEU A 255 14.40 8.86 -26.60
N GLN A 256 15.54 8.99 -27.28
CA GLN A 256 16.77 8.32 -26.87
C GLN A 256 17.23 8.78 -25.47
N SER A 257 17.13 10.08 -25.20
CA SER A 257 17.47 10.65 -23.90
C SER A 257 16.53 10.15 -22.80
N LEU A 258 15.24 10.05 -23.11
CA LEU A 258 14.25 9.46 -22.19
C LEU A 258 14.53 7.97 -21.92
N CYS A 259 14.78 7.20 -22.97
CA CYS A 259 15.15 5.79 -22.83
C CYS A 259 16.45 5.64 -22.02
N ARG A 260 17.46 6.46 -22.29
CA ARG A 260 18.73 6.45 -21.56
C ARG A 260 18.56 6.80 -20.08
N SER A 261 17.60 7.63 -19.72
CA SER A 261 17.37 8.05 -18.34
C SER A 261 16.55 7.05 -17.53
N LEU A 262 15.64 6.30 -18.17
CA LEU A 262 14.66 5.44 -17.48
C LEU A 262 14.87 3.94 -17.68
N TRP A 263 15.86 3.52 -18.49
CA TRP A 263 16.06 2.11 -18.82
C TRP A 263 16.25 1.22 -17.59
N THR A 264 16.90 1.73 -16.54
CA THR A 264 17.15 0.98 -15.31
C THR A 264 15.84 0.56 -14.64
N ILE A 265 14.91 1.50 -14.48
CA ILE A 265 13.58 1.25 -13.91
C ILE A 265 12.76 0.35 -14.85
N ALA A 266 12.77 0.65 -16.15
CA ALA A 266 12.03 -0.13 -17.15
C ALA A 266 12.48 -1.59 -17.19
N VAL A 267 13.80 -1.85 -17.15
CA VAL A 267 14.35 -3.20 -17.14
C VAL A 267 14.01 -3.94 -15.85
N ILE A 268 14.08 -3.29 -14.68
CA ILE A 268 13.67 -3.91 -13.41
C ILE A 268 12.21 -4.34 -13.47
N ILE A 269 11.31 -3.46 -13.91
CA ILE A 269 9.89 -3.77 -14.04
C ILE A 269 9.68 -4.94 -15.02
N LEU A 270 10.35 -4.91 -16.17
CA LEU A 270 10.28 -5.98 -17.16
C LEU A 270 10.72 -7.34 -16.58
N LEU A 271 11.88 -7.37 -15.90
CA LEU A 271 12.41 -8.60 -15.27
C LEU A 271 11.46 -9.15 -14.22
N ILE A 272 10.88 -8.28 -13.38
CA ILE A 272 9.94 -8.70 -12.33
C ILE A 272 8.62 -9.18 -12.92
N VAL A 273 8.03 -8.41 -13.85
CA VAL A 273 6.66 -8.66 -14.33
C VAL A 273 6.61 -9.77 -15.37
N VAL A 274 7.57 -9.80 -16.31
CA VAL A 274 7.55 -10.75 -17.44
C VAL A 274 8.30 -12.04 -17.10
N LEU A 275 9.46 -11.91 -16.45
CA LEU A 275 10.32 -13.05 -16.15
C LEU A 275 10.19 -13.56 -14.71
N ASN A 276 9.34 -12.95 -13.88
CA ASN A 276 9.16 -13.28 -12.45
C ASN A 276 10.48 -13.34 -11.66
N VAL A 277 11.47 -12.53 -12.06
CA VAL A 277 12.76 -12.45 -11.37
C VAL A 277 12.55 -11.77 -10.01
N PRO A 278 13.09 -12.31 -8.92
CA PRO A 278 13.05 -11.65 -7.61
C PRO A 278 13.63 -10.23 -7.68
N VAL A 279 13.00 -9.28 -6.94
CA VAL A 279 13.35 -7.85 -6.98
C VAL A 279 14.85 -7.62 -6.74
N TYR A 280 15.43 -8.28 -5.74
CA TYR A 280 16.86 -8.13 -5.41
C TYR A 280 17.78 -8.61 -6.54
N ILE A 281 17.44 -9.71 -7.23
CA ILE A 281 18.23 -10.22 -8.36
C ILE A 281 18.15 -9.24 -9.53
N ALA A 282 16.94 -8.81 -9.89
CA ALA A 282 16.72 -7.83 -10.96
C ALA A 282 17.50 -6.53 -10.69
N THR A 283 17.42 -6.03 -9.45
CA THR A 283 18.07 -4.77 -9.07
C THR A 283 19.60 -4.90 -9.07
N VAL A 284 20.16 -5.99 -8.53
CA VAL A 284 21.62 -6.23 -8.58
C VAL A 284 22.12 -6.33 -10.02
N GLY A 285 21.43 -7.07 -10.88
CA GLY A 285 21.79 -7.18 -12.28
C GLY A 285 21.82 -5.82 -12.98
N VAL A 286 20.79 -5.00 -12.74
CA VAL A 286 20.70 -3.64 -13.30
C VAL A 286 21.80 -2.74 -12.72
N ILE A 287 22.09 -2.77 -11.42
CA ILE A 287 23.18 -2.01 -10.79
C ILE A 287 24.53 -2.34 -11.44
N ILE A 288 24.80 -3.62 -11.66
CA ILE A 288 26.07 -4.06 -12.29
C ILE A 288 26.17 -3.50 -13.72
N VAL A 289 25.14 -3.69 -14.53
CA VAL A 289 25.12 -3.17 -15.92
C VAL A 289 25.23 -1.63 -15.91
N TYR A 290 24.51 -0.97 -15.00
CA TYR A 290 24.51 0.49 -14.90
C TYR A 290 25.87 1.04 -14.45
N PHE A 291 26.57 0.32 -13.56
CA PHE A 291 27.93 0.67 -13.14
C PHE A 291 28.88 0.80 -14.34
N PHE A 292 28.90 -0.20 -15.22
CA PHE A 292 29.79 -0.22 -16.38
C PHE A 292 29.32 0.74 -17.49
N THR A 293 28.03 0.79 -17.79
CA THR A 293 27.49 1.63 -18.88
C THR A 293 27.59 3.12 -18.59
N SER A 294 27.45 3.52 -17.33
CA SER A 294 27.56 4.91 -16.90
C SER A 294 28.92 5.28 -16.32
N ARG A 295 29.91 4.37 -16.45
CA ARG A 295 31.32 4.58 -16.06
C ARG A 295 31.47 5.15 -14.66
N PHE A 296 30.82 4.52 -13.68
CA PHE A 296 31.00 4.89 -12.28
C PHE A 296 32.41 4.55 -11.80
N THR A 297 32.97 5.44 -11.01
CA THR A 297 34.22 5.19 -10.29
C THR A 297 33.96 4.50 -8.95
N TRP A 298 34.94 3.76 -8.45
CA TRP A 298 34.81 3.12 -7.13
C TRP A 298 34.63 4.15 -6.00
N GLN A 299 35.21 5.32 -6.13
CA GLN A 299 35.06 6.40 -5.14
C GLN A 299 33.62 6.91 -5.07
N GLU A 300 32.93 7.08 -6.21
CA GLU A 300 31.52 7.46 -6.26
C GLU A 300 30.62 6.41 -5.61
N ILE A 301 30.85 5.15 -5.94
CA ILE A 301 30.06 4.02 -5.43
C ILE A 301 30.24 3.82 -3.92
N LYS A 302 31.44 3.98 -3.39
CA LYS A 302 31.72 3.84 -1.96
C LYS A 302 30.84 4.75 -1.10
N LEU A 303 30.53 5.94 -1.58
CA LEU A 303 29.65 6.87 -0.87
C LEU A 303 28.22 6.33 -0.75
N PHE A 304 27.77 5.54 -1.72
CA PHE A 304 26.40 5.00 -1.73
C PHE A 304 26.22 3.82 -0.79
N PHE A 305 27.26 3.05 -0.48
CA PHE A 305 27.16 1.90 0.42
C PHE A 305 26.61 2.29 1.79
N LEU A 306 27.06 3.41 2.34
CA LEU A 306 26.56 3.88 3.64
C LEU A 306 25.29 4.73 3.51
N SER A 307 25.19 5.59 2.49
CA SER A 307 24.03 6.48 2.32
C SER A 307 22.77 5.76 1.87
N ALA A 308 22.88 4.59 1.24
CA ALA A 308 21.75 3.75 0.88
C ALA A 308 21.20 2.95 2.08
N LEU A 309 21.99 2.79 3.14
CA LEU A 309 21.54 2.15 4.36
C LEU A 309 20.79 3.16 5.25
N GLU A 310 19.53 3.38 4.94
CA GLU A 310 18.68 4.28 5.71
C GLU A 310 18.29 3.65 7.05
N ALA A 311 18.88 4.13 8.15
CA ALA A 311 18.62 3.60 9.50
C ALA A 311 17.13 3.53 9.84
N ARG A 312 16.34 4.49 9.37
CA ARG A 312 14.89 4.53 9.58
C ARG A 312 14.18 3.32 8.93
N ILE A 313 14.58 2.94 7.72
CA ILE A 313 14.00 1.78 7.01
C ILE A 313 14.41 0.49 7.75
N VAL A 314 15.66 0.37 8.12
CA VAL A 314 16.20 -0.80 8.83
C VAL A 314 15.48 -1.02 10.16
N ILE A 315 15.41 0.01 11.00
CA ILE A 315 14.77 -0.08 12.32
C ILE A 315 13.26 -0.38 12.17
N ASN A 316 12.56 0.32 11.27
CA ASN A 316 11.15 0.06 11.02
C ASN A 316 10.92 -1.39 10.59
N THR A 317 11.72 -1.92 9.67
CA THR A 317 11.57 -3.29 9.18
C THR A 317 11.75 -4.31 10.30
N PHE A 318 12.79 -4.19 11.13
CA PHE A 318 13.00 -5.10 12.26
C PHE A 318 11.82 -5.09 13.22
N VAL A 319 11.40 -3.90 13.67
CA VAL A 319 10.31 -3.78 14.66
C VAL A 319 9.00 -4.32 14.10
N VAL A 320 8.71 -4.07 12.82
CA VAL A 320 7.52 -4.58 12.14
C VAL A 320 7.50 -6.10 12.07
N MET A 321 8.62 -6.70 11.66
CA MET A 321 8.70 -8.15 11.49
C MET A 321 8.64 -8.87 12.85
N ILE A 322 9.28 -8.31 13.89
CA ILE A 322 9.17 -8.80 15.26
C ILE A 322 7.71 -8.75 15.74
N PHE A 323 7.03 -7.62 15.55
CA PHE A 323 5.63 -7.46 15.94
C PHE A 323 4.71 -8.46 15.23
N LYS A 324 4.88 -8.64 13.92
CA LYS A 324 4.17 -9.65 13.12
C LYS A 324 4.35 -11.05 13.70
N ASP A 325 5.60 -11.45 14.00
CA ASP A 325 5.89 -12.79 14.47
C ASP A 325 5.38 -13.02 15.91
N LEU A 326 5.41 -11.98 16.76
CA LEU A 326 4.76 -12.01 18.09
C LEU A 326 3.26 -12.20 17.96
N LEU A 327 2.57 -11.46 17.09
CA LEU A 327 1.14 -11.63 16.84
C LEU A 327 0.81 -13.03 16.29
N THR A 328 1.64 -13.55 15.39
CA THR A 328 1.48 -14.90 14.84
C THR A 328 1.57 -15.94 15.97
N HIS A 329 2.49 -15.75 16.91
CA HIS A 329 2.67 -16.65 18.05
C HIS A 329 1.43 -16.69 18.99
N THR A 330 0.66 -15.60 19.08
CA THR A 330 -0.56 -15.57 19.91
C THR A 330 -1.73 -16.36 19.33
N ASN A 331 -1.65 -16.81 18.07
CA ASN A 331 -2.74 -17.44 17.32
C ASN A 331 -4.01 -16.58 17.16
N VAL A 332 -4.02 -15.33 17.62
CA VAL A 332 -5.19 -14.43 17.49
C VAL A 332 -5.56 -14.17 16.03
N ILE A 333 -4.54 -14.13 15.15
CA ILE A 333 -4.74 -13.90 13.72
C ILE A 333 -5.58 -15.01 13.08
N THR A 334 -5.37 -16.27 13.48
CA THR A 334 -6.10 -17.43 12.93
C THR A 334 -7.56 -17.50 13.40
N ALA A 335 -7.91 -16.80 14.47
CA ALA A 335 -9.29 -16.71 14.99
C ALA A 335 -10.12 -15.59 14.33
N LEU A 336 -9.48 -14.66 13.59
CA LEU A 336 -10.16 -13.53 12.95
C LEU A 336 -11.27 -13.91 11.95
N PRO A 337 -11.15 -14.94 11.10
CA PRO A 337 -12.19 -15.30 10.15
C PRO A 337 -13.56 -15.52 10.81
N GLY A 338 -13.59 -16.29 11.89
CA GLY A 338 -14.83 -16.58 12.60
C GLY A 338 -15.51 -15.35 13.20
N LEU A 339 -14.73 -14.32 13.58
CA LEU A 339 -15.29 -13.05 14.04
C LEU A 339 -15.92 -12.24 12.90
N PHE A 340 -15.25 -12.19 11.76
CA PHE A 340 -15.69 -11.40 10.62
C PHE A 340 -16.86 -12.05 9.86
N GLU A 341 -16.96 -13.38 9.85
CA GLU A 341 -18.12 -14.11 9.30
C GLU A 341 -19.44 -13.79 10.02
N ALA A 342 -19.37 -13.40 11.29
CA ALA A 342 -20.54 -13.00 12.05
C ALA A 342 -21.05 -11.59 11.72
N LEU A 343 -20.31 -10.79 10.96
CA LEU A 343 -20.71 -9.43 10.58
C LEU A 343 -21.65 -9.45 9.36
N PRO A 344 -22.66 -8.56 9.30
CA PRO A 344 -23.58 -8.46 8.18
C PRO A 344 -22.95 -7.79 6.94
N ILE A 345 -21.64 -7.51 6.96
CA ILE A 345 -20.88 -6.81 5.91
C ILE A 345 -19.73 -7.71 5.49
N PRO A 346 -19.50 -7.88 4.18
CA PRO A 346 -18.36 -8.66 3.67
C PRO A 346 -17.03 -8.20 4.27
N SER A 347 -16.21 -9.13 4.75
CA SER A 347 -14.96 -8.85 5.46
C SER A 347 -14.00 -7.96 4.66
N PHE A 348 -13.94 -8.11 3.33
CA PHE A 348 -13.10 -7.27 2.49
C PHE A 348 -13.49 -5.78 2.53
N LEU A 349 -14.79 -5.46 2.66
CA LEU A 349 -15.26 -4.08 2.79
C LEU A 349 -14.91 -3.50 4.17
N VAL A 350 -15.00 -4.32 5.22
CA VAL A 350 -14.58 -3.91 6.57
C VAL A 350 -13.09 -3.56 6.56
N PHE A 351 -12.26 -4.42 5.99
CA PHE A 351 -10.83 -4.13 5.85
C PHE A 351 -10.57 -2.96 4.91
N GLY A 352 -11.33 -2.81 3.81
CA GLY A 352 -11.26 -1.63 2.95
C GLY A 352 -11.48 -0.32 3.72
N LEU A 353 -12.47 -0.29 4.61
CA LEU A 353 -12.74 0.85 5.49
C LEU A 353 -11.61 1.06 6.51
N ILE A 354 -11.11 0.00 7.14
CA ILE A 354 -9.96 0.06 8.07
C ILE A 354 -8.73 0.63 7.36
N PHE A 355 -8.43 0.15 6.16
CA PHE A 355 -7.30 0.65 5.37
C PHE A 355 -7.47 2.11 4.96
N PHE A 356 -8.69 2.50 4.60
CA PHE A 356 -8.98 3.89 4.24
C PHE A 356 -8.86 4.84 5.43
N VAL A 357 -9.65 4.61 6.49
CA VAL A 357 -9.66 5.48 7.67
C VAL A 357 -8.33 5.43 8.41
N GLY A 358 -7.77 4.23 8.58
CA GLY A 358 -6.50 4.04 9.25
C GLY A 358 -5.35 4.75 8.55
N THR A 359 -5.32 4.74 7.21
CA THR A 359 -4.28 5.45 6.45
C THR A 359 -4.37 6.97 6.63
N ILE A 360 -5.57 7.53 6.71
CA ILE A 360 -5.75 8.97 6.98
C ILE A 360 -5.16 9.34 8.34
N VAL A 361 -5.33 8.48 9.34
CA VAL A 361 -4.95 8.77 10.73
C VAL A 361 -3.48 8.42 11.02
N ALA A 362 -3.04 7.22 10.61
CA ALA A 362 -1.76 6.63 10.98
C ALA A 362 -0.73 6.59 9.83
N GLY A 363 -1.17 6.85 8.61
CA GLY A 363 -0.33 6.76 7.40
C GLY A 363 -0.32 5.36 6.78
N SER A 364 -0.01 5.31 5.49
CA SER A 364 -0.09 4.10 4.66
C SER A 364 0.78 2.95 5.17
N THR A 365 2.06 3.21 5.45
CA THR A 365 3.01 2.18 5.89
C THR A 365 2.57 1.51 7.20
N ALA A 366 2.03 2.30 8.15
CA ALA A 366 1.53 1.77 9.41
C ALA A 366 0.38 0.78 9.20
N ILE A 367 -0.62 1.17 8.41
CA ILE A 367 -1.80 0.34 8.17
C ILE A 367 -1.47 -0.90 7.35
N ILE A 368 -0.65 -0.79 6.31
CA ILE A 368 -0.15 -1.95 5.55
C ILE A 368 0.51 -2.93 6.51
N THR A 369 1.42 -2.45 7.34
CA THR A 369 2.16 -3.29 8.27
C THR A 369 1.27 -4.01 9.27
N LEU A 370 0.34 -3.28 9.86
CA LEU A 370 -0.49 -3.77 10.96
C LEU A 370 -1.66 -4.63 10.45
N CYS A 371 -2.38 -4.12 9.45
CA CYS A 371 -3.68 -4.67 9.09
C CYS A 371 -3.64 -5.66 7.91
N LEU A 372 -2.59 -5.62 7.06
CA LEU A 372 -2.55 -6.48 5.88
C LEU A 372 -2.45 -7.98 6.21
N PRO A 373 -1.59 -8.43 7.15
CA PRO A 373 -1.59 -9.83 7.57
C PRO A 373 -2.93 -10.28 8.16
N MET A 374 -3.61 -9.40 8.90
CA MET A 374 -4.91 -9.68 9.48
C MET A 374 -5.99 -9.81 8.41
N ALA A 375 -6.00 -8.92 7.41
CA ALA A 375 -6.94 -8.99 6.30
C ALA A 375 -6.78 -10.30 5.52
N PHE A 376 -5.53 -10.71 5.27
CA PHE A 376 -5.22 -11.96 4.57
C PHE A 376 -5.58 -13.20 5.37
N ALA A 377 -5.56 -13.13 6.69
CA ALA A 377 -6.04 -14.21 7.54
C ALA A 377 -7.57 -14.25 7.63
N ALA A 378 -8.23 -13.09 7.64
CA ALA A 378 -9.68 -12.98 7.90
C ALA A 378 -10.56 -13.10 6.64
N VAL A 379 -10.02 -12.82 5.46
CA VAL A 379 -10.77 -12.90 4.19
C VAL A 379 -10.49 -14.23 3.50
N SER A 380 -11.51 -15.06 3.37
CA SER A 380 -11.39 -16.34 2.65
C SER A 380 -11.03 -16.11 1.18
N GLY A 381 -10.11 -16.92 0.65
CA GLY A 381 -9.59 -16.75 -0.72
C GLY A 381 -8.67 -15.54 -0.88
N ALA A 382 -8.08 -15.04 0.22
CA ALA A 382 -7.14 -13.92 0.16
C ALA A 382 -5.97 -14.22 -0.79
N GLY A 383 -5.71 -13.28 -1.70
CA GLY A 383 -4.68 -13.41 -2.72
C GLY A 383 -4.41 -12.07 -3.40
N MET A 384 -3.93 -12.13 -4.64
CA MET A 384 -3.66 -10.93 -5.44
C MET A 384 -4.87 -9.97 -5.51
N PRO A 385 -6.13 -10.44 -5.73
CA PRO A 385 -7.28 -9.54 -5.77
C PRO A 385 -7.46 -8.72 -4.49
N LEU A 386 -7.35 -9.36 -3.31
CA LEU A 386 -7.45 -8.66 -2.03
C LEU A 386 -6.32 -7.64 -1.83
N MET A 387 -5.10 -8.01 -2.21
CA MET A 387 -3.95 -7.09 -2.12
C MET A 387 -4.16 -5.86 -3.00
N VAL A 388 -4.59 -6.03 -4.25
CA VAL A 388 -4.92 -4.92 -5.17
C VAL A 388 -5.98 -4.02 -4.56
N PHE A 389 -7.04 -4.59 -4.01
CA PHE A 389 -8.13 -3.84 -3.37
C PHE A 389 -7.62 -3.01 -2.18
N LEU A 390 -6.95 -3.63 -1.22
CA LEU A 390 -6.51 -2.96 0.01
C LEU A 390 -5.40 -1.93 -0.25
N MET A 391 -4.45 -2.23 -1.13
CA MET A 391 -3.41 -1.27 -1.52
C MET A 391 -4.00 -0.07 -2.27
N SER A 392 -5.03 -0.27 -3.08
CA SER A 392 -5.77 0.82 -3.74
C SER A 392 -6.58 1.65 -2.74
N CYS A 393 -7.18 1.04 -1.71
CA CYS A 393 -7.83 1.75 -0.60
C CYS A 393 -6.84 2.63 0.15
N THR A 394 -5.66 2.09 0.46
CA THR A 394 -4.55 2.83 1.10
C THR A 394 -4.12 4.01 0.25
N TYR A 395 -3.91 3.80 -1.05
CA TYR A 395 -3.52 4.85 -1.98
C TYR A 395 -4.57 5.97 -2.04
N ALA A 396 -5.85 5.63 -2.18
CA ALA A 396 -6.93 6.60 -2.22
C ALA A 396 -7.00 7.45 -0.94
N ALA A 397 -6.84 6.81 0.23
CA ALA A 397 -6.80 7.48 1.52
C ALA A 397 -5.57 8.39 1.69
N MET A 398 -4.41 7.96 1.19
CA MET A 398 -3.18 8.73 1.22
C MET A 398 -3.34 10.08 0.50
N GLN A 399 -4.12 10.15 -0.58
CA GLN A 399 -4.38 11.37 -1.35
C GLN A 399 -5.15 12.46 -0.60
N ILE A 400 -5.71 12.15 0.56
CA ILE A 400 -6.42 13.11 1.43
C ILE A 400 -5.89 13.10 2.86
N SER A 401 -4.79 12.40 3.11
CA SER A 401 -4.25 12.26 4.47
C SER A 401 -3.36 13.44 4.85
N PRO A 402 -3.64 14.12 5.97
CA PRO A 402 -2.79 15.19 6.46
C PRO A 402 -1.43 14.68 6.98
N THR A 403 -1.28 13.38 7.18
CA THR A 403 0.00 12.77 7.58
C THR A 403 0.95 12.57 6.39
N HIS A 404 0.47 12.72 5.16
CA HIS A 404 1.27 12.60 3.95
C HIS A 404 1.92 13.93 3.58
N LEU A 405 3.20 14.07 3.92
CA LEU A 405 3.98 15.31 3.81
C LEU A 405 3.91 15.95 2.40
N CYS A 406 3.93 15.13 1.33
CA CYS A 406 3.93 15.66 -0.04
C CYS A 406 2.68 16.48 -0.36
N LEU A 407 1.51 16.16 0.25
CA LEU A 407 0.28 16.93 0.03
C LEU A 407 0.41 18.32 0.64
N THR A 408 0.98 18.42 1.83
CA THR A 408 1.23 19.70 2.50
C THR A 408 2.22 20.55 1.70
N LEU A 409 3.30 19.93 1.20
CA LEU A 409 4.27 20.62 0.35
C LEU A 409 3.67 21.07 -0.99
N ALA A 410 2.75 20.30 -1.58
CA ALA A 410 2.01 20.72 -2.77
C ALA A 410 1.15 21.97 -2.49
N CYS A 411 0.43 21.96 -1.35
CA CYS A 411 -0.36 23.12 -0.93
C CYS A 411 0.51 24.36 -0.69
N GLU A 412 1.69 24.18 -0.08
CA GLU A 412 2.66 25.24 0.14
C GLU A 412 3.19 25.82 -1.18
N HIS A 413 3.54 24.95 -2.14
CA HIS A 413 4.03 25.37 -3.47
C HIS A 413 3.04 26.28 -4.20
N PHE A 414 1.76 25.89 -4.25
CA PHE A 414 0.72 26.64 -4.93
C PHE A 414 0.03 27.70 -4.04
N LYS A 415 0.42 27.81 -2.76
CA LYS A 415 -0.20 28.69 -1.77
C LYS A 415 -1.72 28.46 -1.67
N THR A 416 -2.11 27.19 -1.51
CA THR A 416 -3.50 26.76 -1.38
C THR A 416 -3.74 26.14 -0.01
N ASP A 417 -5.01 26.03 0.38
CA ASP A 417 -5.42 25.37 1.62
C ASP A 417 -5.53 23.86 1.45
N PHE A 418 -5.15 23.10 2.47
CA PHE A 418 -5.25 21.64 2.47
C PHE A 418 -6.70 21.14 2.33
N GLY A 419 -7.66 21.84 2.96
CA GLY A 419 -9.08 21.51 2.82
C GLY A 419 -9.58 21.68 1.39
N ALA A 420 -9.05 22.66 0.66
CA ALA A 420 -9.36 22.87 -0.75
C ALA A 420 -8.84 21.70 -1.61
N LEU A 421 -7.60 21.20 -1.34
CA LEU A 421 -7.07 19.99 -1.99
C LEU A 421 -7.95 18.76 -1.72
N VAL A 422 -8.32 18.53 -0.46
CA VAL A 422 -9.20 17.42 -0.08
C VAL A 422 -10.55 17.52 -0.82
N LYS A 423 -11.16 18.69 -0.87
CA LYS A 423 -12.43 18.93 -1.57
C LYS A 423 -12.33 18.60 -3.08
N ARG A 424 -11.18 18.85 -3.70
CA ARG A 424 -10.92 18.51 -5.11
C ARG A 424 -10.69 17.02 -5.30
N THR A 425 -10.08 16.36 -4.33
CA THR A 425 -9.71 14.94 -4.40
C THR A 425 -10.89 14.00 -4.12
N LEU A 426 -11.77 14.35 -3.17
CA LEU A 426 -12.87 13.49 -2.74
C LEU A 426 -13.78 12.96 -3.86
N PRO A 427 -14.24 13.75 -4.86
CA PRO A 427 -15.08 13.20 -5.93
C PRO A 427 -14.35 12.15 -6.76
N VAL A 428 -13.06 12.34 -7.02
CA VAL A 428 -12.22 11.44 -7.82
C VAL A 428 -12.04 10.12 -7.10
N ILE A 429 -11.66 10.16 -5.81
CA ILE A 429 -11.46 8.93 -5.03
C ILE A 429 -12.77 8.24 -4.71
N GLY A 430 -13.89 8.96 -4.58
CA GLY A 430 -15.22 8.36 -4.41
C GLY A 430 -15.63 7.50 -5.59
N ILE A 431 -15.48 8.02 -6.82
CA ILE A 431 -15.72 7.24 -8.05
C ILE A 431 -14.72 6.10 -8.17
N PHE A 432 -13.44 6.37 -7.89
CA PHE A 432 -12.41 5.33 -7.89
C PHE A 432 -12.76 4.16 -6.96
N TYR A 433 -13.29 4.43 -5.77
CA TYR A 433 -13.68 3.40 -4.80
C TYR A 433 -14.82 2.50 -5.31
N VAL A 434 -15.81 3.09 -6.00
CA VAL A 434 -16.90 2.33 -6.63
C VAL A 434 -16.35 1.40 -7.72
N ILE A 435 -15.49 1.93 -8.59
CA ILE A 435 -14.85 1.15 -9.66
C ILE A 435 -13.95 0.06 -9.06
N LEU A 436 -13.17 0.39 -8.04
CA LEU A 436 -12.29 -0.54 -7.33
C LEU A 436 -13.08 -1.71 -6.72
N THR A 437 -14.21 -1.44 -6.08
CA THR A 437 -15.06 -2.49 -5.51
C THR A 437 -15.60 -3.42 -6.60
N GLY A 438 -16.07 -2.87 -7.71
CA GLY A 438 -16.49 -3.67 -8.87
C GLY A 438 -15.35 -4.49 -9.48
N TYR A 439 -14.15 -3.90 -9.56
CA TYR A 439 -12.96 -4.59 -10.06
C TYR A 439 -12.52 -5.73 -9.13
N TYR A 440 -12.57 -5.53 -7.81
CA TYR A 440 -12.30 -6.59 -6.83
C TYR A 440 -13.25 -7.78 -7.00
N ILE A 441 -14.56 -7.51 -7.13
CA ILE A 441 -15.56 -8.56 -7.37
C ILE A 441 -15.25 -9.29 -8.67
N LEU A 442 -14.93 -8.56 -9.74
CA LEU A 442 -14.56 -9.14 -11.02
C LEU A 442 -13.32 -10.04 -10.92
N LEU A 443 -12.24 -9.57 -10.27
CA LEU A 443 -11.03 -10.37 -10.08
C LEU A 443 -11.31 -11.69 -9.35
N ASN A 444 -12.14 -11.67 -8.30
CA ASN A 444 -12.49 -12.88 -7.55
C ASN A 444 -13.36 -13.89 -8.33
N LEU A 445 -13.88 -13.52 -9.51
CA LEU A 445 -14.55 -14.48 -10.40
C LEU A 445 -13.55 -15.26 -11.26
N PHE A 446 -12.31 -14.76 -11.41
CA PHE A 446 -11.30 -15.36 -12.27
C PHE A 446 -10.12 -15.97 -11.50
N PHE A 447 -9.92 -15.59 -10.26
CA PHE A 447 -8.85 -16.04 -9.37
C PHE A 447 -9.40 -16.62 -8.05
#